data_0a60141962fcc9189680be2b264fc814
#
_entry.id   0a60141962fcc9189680be2b264fc814
#
_cell.length_a   1.000
_cell.length_b   1.000
_cell.length_c   1.000
_cell.angle_alpha   90.00
_cell.angle_beta   90.00
_cell.angle_gamma   90.00
#
_symmetry.space_group_name_H-M   'P 1'
#
loop_
_entity.id
_entity.type
_entity.pdbx_description
1 polymer ?
#
loop_
_entity_poly.entity_id
_entity_poly.type
_entity_poly.pdbx_seq_one_letter_code
_entity_poly.pdbx_strand_id
1 'polypeptide(L)'
;MNQFPSLRKLATDVTGWGFYLCTNKELRPGRNGEFLSLTLQDATGRIAGRVFDDVERQKQEFEAGEFVKVQGRTNTYNGRMQLVVDRIRRVMPDQDRAAGFKEEECVPSAPRPVDQMWAELEALVVRIGNPFVRALVERIVRGNEAKLRIWPAAQTVHHAYRGGMLEHILQIARVASMLAQAYRADPDIVLAGAVLHDIGKLQELNYDNATAYSREGYMLGHIPLGMVMVRDAARAIPE
;
A
#
# COMPACT_ATOMS: atom_id res chain seq x y z
N MET A 1 -15.25 -7.41 25.05
CA MET A 1 -15.51 -6.37 24.03
C MET A 1 -15.30 -7.01 22.66
N ASN A 2 -16.23 -6.81 21.73
CA ASN A 2 -16.15 -7.40 20.40
C ASN A 2 -15.24 -6.58 19.50
N GLN A 3 -14.63 -7.22 18.48
CA GLN A 3 -13.91 -6.51 17.44
C GLN A 3 -14.91 -5.77 16.54
N PHE A 4 -14.58 -4.53 16.17
CA PHE A 4 -15.37 -3.78 15.20
C PHE A 4 -15.40 -4.48 13.84
N PRO A 5 -16.52 -4.47 13.12
CA PRO A 5 -16.51 -4.83 11.71
C PRO A 5 -15.73 -3.79 10.90
N SER A 6 -15.51 -4.05 9.60
CA SER A 6 -14.91 -3.06 8.71
C SER A 6 -15.68 -1.74 8.73
N LEU A 7 -14.98 -0.62 8.50
CA LEU A 7 -15.56 0.73 8.57
C LEU A 7 -16.79 0.90 7.67
N ARG A 8 -16.82 0.23 6.52
CA ARG A 8 -17.98 0.25 5.60
C ARG A 8 -19.24 -0.38 6.19
N LYS A 9 -19.08 -1.31 7.14
CA LYS A 9 -20.17 -2.03 7.83
C LYS A 9 -20.38 -1.55 9.25
N LEU A 10 -19.61 -0.57 9.70
CA LEU A 10 -19.67 -0.06 11.05
C LEU A 10 -20.98 0.73 11.25
N ALA A 11 -21.68 0.44 12.34
CA ALA A 11 -22.89 1.13 12.74
C ALA A 11 -22.59 2.19 13.82
N THR A 12 -23.54 3.08 14.07
CA THR A 12 -23.50 4.04 15.20
C THR A 12 -23.81 3.32 16.52
N ASP A 13 -23.36 3.92 17.64
CA ASP A 13 -23.64 3.48 19.02
C ASP A 13 -23.15 2.05 19.33
N VAL A 14 -22.08 1.63 18.62
CA VAL A 14 -21.41 0.34 18.86
C VAL A 14 -20.13 0.56 19.65
N THR A 15 -19.89 -0.25 20.68
CA THR A 15 -18.67 -0.28 21.47
C THR A 15 -17.82 -1.48 21.11
N GLY A 16 -16.52 -1.29 20.88
CA GLY A 16 -15.62 -2.37 20.49
C GLY A 16 -14.16 -1.94 20.43
N TRP A 17 -13.40 -2.74 19.73
CA TRP A 17 -12.00 -2.46 19.42
C TRP A 17 -11.68 -2.86 17.96
N GLY A 18 -10.61 -2.29 17.38
CA GLY A 18 -10.18 -2.61 16.01
C GLY A 18 -8.76 -2.18 15.74
N PHE A 19 -8.26 -2.61 14.57
CA PHE A 19 -6.97 -2.19 14.03
C PHE A 19 -7.19 -1.25 12.85
N TYR A 20 -6.42 -0.18 12.81
CA TYR A 20 -6.52 0.87 11.79
C TYR A 20 -5.14 1.41 11.43
N LEU A 21 -5.02 2.01 10.26
CA LEU A 21 -3.93 2.94 9.96
C LEU A 21 -4.34 4.33 10.44
N CYS A 22 -3.54 4.98 11.26
CA CYS A 22 -3.73 6.39 11.62
C CYS A 22 -3.12 7.27 10.53
N THR A 23 -3.93 7.78 9.62
CA THR A 23 -3.43 8.59 8.48
C THR A 23 -3.23 10.07 8.82
N ASN A 24 -3.86 10.56 9.89
CA ASN A 24 -3.66 11.92 10.40
C ASN A 24 -3.85 11.96 11.92
N LYS A 25 -3.06 12.81 12.58
CA LYS A 25 -3.06 13.03 14.04
C LYS A 25 -2.79 14.51 14.32
N GLU A 26 -3.74 15.17 14.92
CA GLU A 26 -3.65 16.59 15.25
C GLU A 26 -4.18 16.85 16.65
N LEU A 27 -3.49 17.70 17.43
CA LEU A 27 -4.00 18.25 18.66
C LEU A 27 -4.87 19.46 18.34
N ARG A 28 -6.09 19.50 18.84
CA ARG A 28 -7.05 20.59 18.58
C ARG A 28 -7.66 21.11 19.87
N PRO A 29 -7.91 22.42 19.97
CA PRO A 29 -8.64 22.99 21.08
C PRO A 29 -10.11 22.57 21.03
N GLY A 30 -10.67 22.21 22.18
CA GLY A 30 -12.07 21.88 22.38
C GLY A 30 -12.70 22.71 23.52
N ARG A 31 -13.99 22.52 23.78
CA ARG A 31 -14.71 23.26 24.83
C ARG A 31 -14.19 22.94 26.22
N ASN A 32 -13.75 21.72 26.49
CA ASN A 32 -13.33 21.23 27.79
C ASN A 32 -11.82 20.92 27.85
N GLY A 33 -11.01 21.56 27.01
CA GLY A 33 -9.59 21.31 26.90
C GLY A 33 -9.20 20.77 25.49
N GLU A 34 -7.94 20.43 25.33
CA GLU A 34 -7.44 19.90 24.06
C GLU A 34 -7.88 18.45 23.85
N PHE A 35 -8.05 18.05 22.60
CA PHE A 35 -8.35 16.67 22.21
C PHE A 35 -7.53 16.26 20.98
N LEU A 36 -7.28 14.95 20.81
CA LEU A 36 -6.68 14.44 19.58
C LEU A 36 -7.76 14.22 18.53
N SER A 37 -7.54 14.85 17.39
CA SER A 37 -8.31 14.66 16.16
C SER A 37 -7.53 13.70 15.27
N LEU A 38 -8.11 12.53 15.00
CA LEU A 38 -7.50 11.48 14.22
C LEU A 38 -8.28 11.23 12.94
N THR A 39 -7.59 10.74 11.90
CA THR A 39 -8.20 10.05 10.78
C THR A 39 -7.73 8.60 10.82
N LEU A 40 -8.65 7.69 11.07
CA LEU A 40 -8.42 6.25 11.12
C LEU A 40 -8.90 5.61 9.82
N GLN A 41 -8.14 4.69 9.27
CA GLN A 41 -8.40 4.03 8.01
C GLN A 41 -8.35 2.52 8.15
N ASP A 42 -9.25 1.81 7.47
CA ASP A 42 -9.12 0.40 7.14
C ASP A 42 -9.14 0.21 5.62
N ALA A 43 -9.11 -1.05 5.15
CA ALA A 43 -9.18 -1.37 3.72
C ALA A 43 -10.47 -0.88 3.03
N THR A 44 -11.51 -0.54 3.78
CA THR A 44 -12.85 -0.24 3.25
C THR A 44 -13.24 1.24 3.35
N GLY A 45 -12.50 2.04 4.12
CA GLY A 45 -12.82 3.46 4.27
C GLY A 45 -12.01 4.19 5.34
N ARG A 46 -12.48 5.38 5.69
CA ARG A 46 -11.90 6.25 6.72
C ARG A 46 -12.97 6.74 7.68
N ILE A 47 -12.59 6.92 8.94
CA ILE A 47 -13.45 7.46 9.99
C ILE A 47 -12.67 8.50 10.82
N ALA A 48 -13.37 9.54 11.28
CA ALA A 48 -12.80 10.48 12.25
C ALA A 48 -12.72 9.82 13.61
N GLY A 49 -11.54 9.86 14.24
CA GLY A 49 -11.31 9.47 15.64
C GLY A 49 -11.18 10.69 16.54
N ARG A 50 -11.68 10.58 17.75
CA ARG A 50 -11.58 11.65 18.77
C ARG A 50 -11.16 11.06 20.10
N VAL A 51 -10.04 11.54 20.65
CA VAL A 51 -9.55 11.17 22.00
C VAL A 51 -9.76 12.37 22.89
N PHE A 52 -10.57 12.24 23.92
CA PHE A 52 -10.87 13.31 24.86
C PHE A 52 -10.21 13.11 26.23
N ASP A 53 -9.92 11.87 26.59
CA ASP A 53 -9.37 11.51 27.89
C ASP A 53 -7.90 11.11 27.77
N ASP A 54 -7.09 11.40 28.80
CA ASP A 54 -5.64 11.07 28.86
C ASP A 54 -4.86 11.52 27.61
N VAL A 55 -5.23 12.66 27.03
CA VAL A 55 -4.76 13.14 25.72
C VAL A 55 -3.23 13.15 25.62
N GLU A 56 -2.55 13.72 26.65
CA GLU A 56 -1.09 13.86 26.65
C GLU A 56 -0.37 12.50 26.67
N ARG A 57 -0.90 11.52 27.40
CA ARG A 57 -0.35 10.18 27.44
C ARG A 57 -0.60 9.46 26.10
N GLN A 58 -1.85 9.45 25.63
CA GLN A 58 -2.23 8.73 24.43
C GLN A 58 -1.56 9.28 23.17
N LYS A 59 -1.28 10.59 23.14
CA LYS A 59 -0.54 11.26 22.08
C LYS A 59 0.88 10.70 21.89
N GLN A 60 1.52 10.21 22.94
CA GLN A 60 2.89 9.66 22.89
C GLN A 60 2.95 8.19 22.46
N GLU A 61 1.82 7.49 22.43
CA GLU A 61 1.76 6.05 22.19
C GLU A 61 1.90 5.67 20.70
N PHE A 62 1.74 6.61 19.77
CA PHE A 62 1.80 6.36 18.32
C PHE A 62 2.02 7.65 17.54
N GLU A 63 2.37 7.51 16.24
CA GLU A 63 2.45 8.62 15.29
C GLU A 63 1.52 8.46 14.09
N ALA A 64 1.31 9.55 13.33
CA ALA A 64 0.63 9.46 12.03
C ALA A 64 1.46 8.60 11.06
N GLY A 65 0.79 7.78 10.27
CA GLY A 65 1.43 6.79 9.39
C GLY A 65 1.59 5.41 10.06
N GLU A 66 1.29 5.25 11.34
CA GLU A 66 1.43 3.97 12.05
C GLU A 66 0.11 3.20 12.15
N PHE A 67 0.24 1.88 12.23
CA PHE A 67 -0.89 1.01 12.58
C PHE A 67 -1.17 1.11 14.08
N VAL A 68 -2.44 1.27 14.41
CA VAL A 68 -2.91 1.46 15.77
C VAL A 68 -4.00 0.46 16.14
N LYS A 69 -3.98 0.04 17.41
CA LYS A 69 -5.09 -0.67 18.05
C LYS A 69 -5.93 0.33 18.81
N VAL A 70 -7.20 0.39 18.49
CA VAL A 70 -8.14 1.37 19.03
C VAL A 70 -9.25 0.66 19.77
N GLN A 71 -9.62 1.16 20.93
CA GLN A 71 -10.80 0.77 21.69
C GLN A 71 -11.67 2.01 21.89
N GLY A 72 -12.98 1.88 21.71
CA GLY A 72 -13.88 3.01 21.84
C GLY A 72 -15.31 2.70 21.45
N ARG A 73 -16.06 3.74 21.15
CA ARG A 73 -17.45 3.66 20.71
C ARG A 73 -17.71 4.58 19.53
N THR A 74 -18.57 4.16 18.63
CA THR A 74 -19.06 5.01 17.54
C THR A 74 -20.21 5.91 18.04
N ASN A 75 -20.26 7.11 17.52
CA ASN A 75 -21.41 7.99 17.66
C ASN A 75 -21.60 8.85 16.41
N THR A 76 -22.69 9.61 16.37
CA THR A 76 -22.94 10.60 15.33
C THR A 76 -22.78 12.01 15.87
N TYR A 77 -21.92 12.80 15.23
CA TYR A 77 -21.73 14.22 15.55
C TYR A 77 -21.87 15.07 14.27
N ASN A 78 -22.76 16.06 14.30
CA ASN A 78 -23.10 16.90 13.14
C ASN A 78 -23.44 16.08 11.87
N GLY A 79 -24.21 15.00 12.02
CA GLY A 79 -24.65 14.14 10.93
C GLY A 79 -23.55 13.22 10.36
N ARG A 80 -22.36 13.18 10.96
CA ARG A 80 -21.26 12.30 10.53
C ARG A 80 -20.90 11.33 11.62
N MET A 81 -20.71 10.06 11.25
CA MET A 81 -20.23 9.05 12.18
C MET A 81 -18.76 9.31 12.53
N GLN A 82 -18.43 9.16 13.80
CA GLN A 82 -17.07 9.23 14.32
C GLN A 82 -16.84 8.16 15.38
N LEU A 83 -15.58 7.87 15.65
CA LEU A 83 -15.13 6.97 16.71
C LEU A 83 -14.64 7.81 17.90
N VAL A 84 -15.35 7.76 19.03
CA VAL A 84 -14.85 8.26 20.29
C VAL A 84 -13.93 7.19 20.86
N VAL A 85 -12.67 7.56 20.99
CA VAL A 85 -11.58 6.65 21.34
C VAL A 85 -11.32 6.73 22.83
N ASP A 86 -11.50 5.60 23.52
CA ASP A 86 -11.20 5.48 24.95
C ASP A 86 -9.73 5.12 25.17
N ARG A 87 -9.16 4.25 24.29
CA ARG A 87 -7.74 3.87 24.31
C ARG A 87 -7.21 3.68 22.90
N ILE A 88 -5.98 4.15 22.67
CA ILE A 88 -5.23 3.94 21.42
C ILE A 88 -3.77 3.71 21.74
N ARG A 89 -3.15 2.80 21.01
CA ARG A 89 -1.71 2.55 21.03
C ARG A 89 -1.21 2.06 19.67
N ARG A 90 0.08 2.14 19.44
CA ARG A 90 0.75 1.49 18.30
C ARG A 90 0.48 -0.02 18.32
N VAL A 91 0.33 -0.61 17.14
CA VAL A 91 0.29 -2.07 16.96
C VAL A 91 1.66 -2.66 17.32
N MET A 92 1.63 -3.74 18.06
CA MET A 92 2.80 -4.59 18.37
C MET A 92 2.67 -5.89 17.55
N PRO A 93 3.33 -6.02 16.37
CA PRO A 93 3.06 -7.11 15.44
C PRO A 93 3.11 -8.50 16.06
N ASP A 94 4.09 -8.76 16.93
CA ASP A 94 4.27 -10.07 17.56
C ASP A 94 3.11 -10.47 18.49
N GLN A 95 2.46 -9.49 19.12
CA GLN A 95 1.32 -9.71 20.00
C GLN A 95 -0.01 -9.60 19.28
N ASP A 96 -0.14 -8.62 18.39
CA ASP A 96 -1.43 -8.26 17.80
C ASP A 96 -1.78 -9.14 16.60
N ARG A 97 -0.82 -9.84 15.96
CA ARG A 97 -1.12 -10.87 14.95
C ARG A 97 -1.93 -12.01 15.53
N ALA A 98 -1.62 -12.44 16.76
CA ALA A 98 -2.42 -13.44 17.47
C ALA A 98 -3.83 -12.95 17.81
N ALA A 99 -4.01 -11.61 17.93
CA ALA A 99 -5.30 -10.97 18.13
C ALA A 99 -6.04 -10.64 16.81
N GLY A 100 -5.52 -11.06 15.66
CA GLY A 100 -6.13 -10.87 14.34
C GLY A 100 -5.68 -9.61 13.59
N PHE A 101 -4.56 -8.99 13.97
CA PHE A 101 -3.99 -7.89 13.19
C PHE A 101 -3.48 -8.38 11.85
N LYS A 102 -3.92 -7.72 10.78
CA LYS A 102 -3.46 -7.90 9.41
C LYS A 102 -3.34 -6.53 8.75
N GLU A 103 -2.19 -6.24 8.19
CA GLU A 103 -1.92 -4.95 7.54
C GLU A 103 -2.86 -4.72 6.34
N GLU A 104 -3.13 -5.77 5.56
CA GLU A 104 -4.03 -5.73 4.40
C GLU A 104 -5.49 -5.41 4.76
N GLU A 105 -5.89 -5.59 6.01
CA GLU A 105 -7.21 -5.19 6.49
C GLU A 105 -7.25 -3.71 6.92
N CYS A 106 -6.08 -3.08 7.15
CA CYS A 106 -5.96 -1.69 7.58
C CYS A 106 -5.71 -0.71 6.42
N VAL A 107 -5.31 -1.19 5.25
CA VAL A 107 -5.02 -0.37 4.07
C VAL A 107 -5.72 -0.93 2.83
N PRO A 108 -6.18 -0.08 1.90
CA PRO A 108 -6.65 -0.57 0.61
C PRO A 108 -5.58 -1.44 -0.03
N SER A 109 -5.96 -2.65 -0.43
CA SER A 109 -5.04 -3.65 -0.97
C SER A 109 -5.62 -4.27 -2.24
N ALA A 110 -4.75 -4.85 -3.08
CA ALA A 110 -5.17 -5.60 -4.26
C ALA A 110 -6.18 -6.70 -3.86
N PRO A 111 -7.23 -6.92 -4.66
CA PRO A 111 -8.25 -7.92 -4.35
C PRO A 111 -7.74 -9.36 -4.47
N ARG A 112 -6.61 -9.56 -5.16
CA ARG A 112 -5.96 -10.86 -5.35
C ARG A 112 -4.85 -11.06 -4.31
N PRO A 113 -4.67 -12.29 -3.79
CA PRO A 113 -3.54 -12.60 -2.90
C PRO A 113 -2.19 -12.29 -3.56
N VAL A 114 -1.33 -11.57 -2.85
CA VAL A 114 -0.02 -11.12 -3.36
C VAL A 114 0.86 -12.29 -3.77
N ASP A 115 0.85 -13.41 -3.02
CA ASP A 115 1.64 -14.60 -3.36
C ASP A 115 1.22 -15.24 -4.68
N GLN A 116 -0.08 -15.25 -4.98
CA GLN A 116 -0.58 -15.73 -6.28
C GLN A 116 -0.15 -14.81 -7.43
N MET A 117 -0.24 -13.50 -7.22
CA MET A 117 0.21 -12.53 -8.21
C MET A 117 1.71 -12.61 -8.45
N TRP A 118 2.49 -12.82 -7.38
CA TRP A 118 3.94 -12.99 -7.48
C TRP A 118 4.31 -14.24 -8.28
N ALA A 119 3.72 -15.38 -7.96
CA ALA A 119 3.94 -16.62 -8.71
C ALA A 119 3.57 -16.49 -10.20
N GLU A 120 2.51 -15.73 -10.52
CA GLU A 120 2.12 -15.43 -11.90
C GLU A 120 3.18 -14.57 -12.61
N LEU A 121 3.73 -13.55 -11.94
CA LEU A 121 4.82 -12.73 -12.49
C LEU A 121 6.06 -13.59 -12.78
N GLU A 122 6.48 -14.43 -11.84
CA GLU A 122 7.61 -15.34 -12.06
C GLU A 122 7.37 -16.27 -13.24
N ALA A 123 6.18 -16.84 -13.36
CA ALA A 123 5.81 -17.69 -14.50
C ALA A 123 5.84 -16.93 -15.83
N LEU A 124 5.46 -15.65 -15.85
CA LEU A 124 5.57 -14.81 -17.05
C LEU A 124 7.03 -14.54 -17.42
N VAL A 125 7.88 -14.23 -16.46
CA VAL A 125 9.30 -13.94 -16.68
C VAL A 125 10.04 -15.16 -17.23
N VAL A 126 9.74 -16.36 -16.75
CA VAL A 126 10.31 -17.64 -17.28
C VAL A 126 9.94 -17.87 -18.75
N ARG A 127 8.83 -17.32 -19.24
CA ARG A 127 8.42 -17.44 -20.67
C ARG A 127 9.28 -16.64 -21.65
N ILE A 128 10.09 -15.69 -21.17
CA ILE A 128 11.05 -14.94 -22.02
C ILE A 128 12.08 -15.93 -22.53
N GLY A 129 12.11 -16.14 -23.83
CA GLY A 129 12.98 -17.13 -24.50
C GLY A 129 14.43 -16.65 -24.61
N ASN A 130 14.64 -15.34 -24.86
CA ASN A 130 15.98 -14.77 -24.94
C ASN A 130 16.64 -14.76 -23.54
N PRO A 131 17.77 -15.46 -23.34
CA PRO A 131 18.39 -15.63 -22.03
C PRO A 131 18.90 -14.32 -21.42
N PHE A 132 19.37 -13.38 -22.23
CA PHE A 132 19.87 -12.08 -21.76
C PHE A 132 18.72 -11.19 -21.30
N VAL A 133 17.64 -11.13 -22.09
CA VAL A 133 16.43 -10.37 -21.74
C VAL A 133 15.81 -10.95 -20.48
N ARG A 134 15.72 -12.27 -20.37
CA ARG A 134 15.20 -12.94 -19.17
C ARG A 134 16.05 -12.63 -17.95
N ALA A 135 17.38 -12.76 -18.04
CA ALA A 135 18.31 -12.47 -16.94
C ALA A 135 18.18 -11.02 -16.45
N LEU A 136 17.99 -10.06 -17.39
CA LEU A 136 17.75 -8.66 -17.06
C LEU A 136 16.48 -8.47 -16.25
N VAL A 137 15.36 -9.02 -16.74
CA VAL A 137 14.05 -8.90 -16.07
C VAL A 137 14.08 -9.60 -14.71
N GLU A 138 14.62 -10.83 -14.62
CA GLU A 138 14.75 -11.57 -13.35
C GLU A 138 15.56 -10.79 -12.32
N ARG A 139 16.70 -10.22 -12.74
CA ARG A 139 17.55 -9.43 -11.84
C ARG A 139 16.80 -8.25 -11.23
N ILE A 140 16.07 -7.50 -12.06
CA ILE A 140 15.32 -6.33 -11.60
C ILE A 140 14.14 -6.76 -10.71
N VAL A 141 13.35 -7.73 -11.15
CA VAL A 141 12.16 -8.21 -10.44
C VAL A 141 12.53 -8.78 -9.07
N ARG A 142 13.49 -9.72 -9.02
CA ARG A 142 13.93 -10.34 -7.76
C ARG A 142 14.64 -9.36 -6.84
N GLY A 143 15.46 -8.46 -7.39
CA GLY A 143 16.13 -7.41 -6.62
C GLY A 143 15.16 -6.42 -5.96
N ASN A 144 13.91 -6.36 -6.43
CA ASN A 144 12.89 -5.45 -5.92
C ASN A 144 11.64 -6.19 -5.39
N GLU A 145 11.71 -7.49 -5.13
CA GLU A 145 10.56 -8.31 -4.71
C GLU A 145 9.81 -7.71 -3.52
N ALA A 146 10.52 -7.35 -2.45
CA ALA A 146 9.90 -6.80 -1.24
C ALA A 146 9.06 -5.54 -1.54
N LYS A 147 9.54 -4.67 -2.43
CA LYS A 147 8.80 -3.48 -2.86
C LYS A 147 7.66 -3.85 -3.80
N LEU A 148 7.89 -4.64 -4.84
CA LEU A 148 6.88 -5.00 -5.84
C LEU A 148 5.64 -5.66 -5.21
N ARG A 149 5.82 -6.42 -4.14
CA ARG A 149 4.73 -7.08 -3.40
C ARG A 149 3.79 -6.13 -2.69
N ILE A 150 4.26 -4.93 -2.33
CA ILE A 150 3.48 -4.00 -1.53
C ILE A 150 3.23 -2.65 -2.22
N TRP A 151 3.99 -2.29 -3.25
CA TRP A 151 3.99 -0.96 -3.85
C TRP A 151 2.68 -0.64 -4.56
N PRO A 152 2.14 0.57 -4.41
CA PRO A 152 1.05 1.06 -5.25
C PRO A 152 1.56 1.42 -6.64
N ALA A 153 0.70 1.34 -7.65
CA ALA A 153 1.05 1.77 -9.01
C ALA A 153 0.93 3.28 -9.22
N ALA A 154 0.25 3.99 -8.32
CA ALA A 154 0.04 5.42 -8.39
C ALA A 154 -0.26 5.99 -6.99
N GLN A 155 -0.19 7.32 -6.85
CA GLN A 155 -0.58 7.99 -5.61
C GLN A 155 -2.10 8.01 -5.40
N THR A 156 -2.90 8.24 -6.45
CA THR A 156 -4.33 8.54 -6.30
C THR A 156 -5.26 7.92 -7.33
N VAL A 157 -4.77 7.42 -8.47
CA VAL A 157 -5.63 7.03 -9.59
C VAL A 157 -5.74 5.49 -9.70
N HIS A 158 -5.21 4.89 -10.75
CA HIS A 158 -5.33 3.44 -10.98
C HIS A 158 -4.36 2.65 -10.08
N HIS A 159 -4.88 1.61 -9.43
CA HIS A 159 -4.08 0.73 -8.56
C HIS A 159 -3.32 1.46 -7.44
N ALA A 160 -3.90 2.56 -6.91
CA ALA A 160 -3.34 3.36 -5.82
C ALA A 160 -3.56 2.69 -4.45
N TYR A 161 -3.18 1.42 -4.34
CA TYR A 161 -3.34 0.57 -3.16
C TYR A 161 -2.19 -0.42 -3.03
N ARG A 162 -2.06 -1.04 -1.87
CA ARG A 162 -1.02 -2.03 -1.56
C ARG A 162 -1.07 -3.20 -2.54
N GLY A 163 0.07 -3.51 -3.18
CA GLY A 163 0.17 -4.54 -4.21
C GLY A 163 -0.40 -4.14 -5.58
N GLY A 164 -0.83 -2.87 -5.73
CA GLY A 164 -1.40 -2.36 -6.99
C GLY A 164 -0.41 -2.35 -8.14
N MET A 165 0.89 -2.12 -7.86
CA MET A 165 1.96 -2.18 -8.87
C MET A 165 2.07 -3.58 -9.48
N LEU A 166 2.07 -4.61 -8.67
CA LEU A 166 2.13 -6.00 -9.14
C LEU A 166 0.90 -6.38 -9.97
N GLU A 167 -0.29 -5.99 -9.51
CA GLU A 167 -1.53 -6.21 -10.26
C GLU A 167 -1.51 -5.49 -11.62
N HIS A 168 -1.05 -4.24 -11.65
CA HIS A 168 -0.91 -3.45 -12.86
C HIS A 168 0.04 -4.10 -13.88
N ILE A 169 1.24 -4.51 -13.44
CA ILE A 169 2.21 -5.22 -14.28
C ILE A 169 1.57 -6.45 -14.91
N LEU A 170 0.87 -7.27 -14.14
CA LEU A 170 0.22 -8.48 -14.64
C LEU A 170 -0.86 -8.19 -15.67
N GLN A 171 -1.67 -7.16 -15.45
CA GLN A 171 -2.70 -6.74 -16.42
C GLN A 171 -2.08 -6.27 -17.72
N ILE A 172 -1.06 -5.41 -17.66
CA ILE A 172 -0.36 -4.89 -18.84
C ILE A 172 0.34 -6.05 -19.58
N ALA A 173 1.03 -6.95 -18.88
CA ALA A 173 1.73 -8.08 -19.49
C ALA A 173 0.78 -9.01 -20.24
N ARG A 174 -0.42 -9.27 -19.72
CA ARG A 174 -1.44 -10.07 -20.42
C ARG A 174 -1.89 -9.41 -21.72
N VAL A 175 -2.26 -8.14 -21.68
CA VAL A 175 -2.72 -7.38 -22.86
C VAL A 175 -1.59 -7.25 -23.88
N ALA A 176 -0.39 -6.89 -23.45
CA ALA A 176 0.79 -6.75 -24.30
C ALA A 176 1.13 -8.07 -25.01
N SER A 177 1.05 -9.22 -24.34
CA SER A 177 1.29 -10.53 -24.94
C SER A 177 0.26 -10.85 -26.04
N MET A 178 -1.00 -10.49 -25.87
CA MET A 178 -2.04 -10.65 -26.90
C MET A 178 -1.75 -9.74 -28.12
N LEU A 179 -1.38 -8.50 -27.89
CA LEU A 179 -1.03 -7.54 -28.95
C LEU A 179 0.23 -7.97 -29.70
N ALA A 180 1.25 -8.50 -29.02
CA ALA A 180 2.46 -9.00 -29.65
C ALA A 180 2.16 -10.04 -30.74
N GLN A 181 1.24 -10.95 -30.49
CA GLN A 181 0.80 -11.94 -31.48
C GLN A 181 0.10 -11.28 -32.69
N ALA A 182 -0.81 -10.33 -32.40
CA ALA A 182 -1.57 -9.66 -33.46
C ALA A 182 -0.68 -8.81 -34.38
N TYR A 183 0.32 -8.16 -33.83
CA TYR A 183 1.22 -7.26 -34.56
C TYR A 183 2.54 -7.93 -35.02
N ARG A 184 2.72 -9.22 -34.75
CA ARG A 184 3.97 -9.97 -35.05
C ARG A 184 5.21 -9.31 -34.45
N ALA A 185 5.05 -8.70 -33.26
CA ALA A 185 6.15 -8.11 -32.51
C ALA A 185 6.95 -9.20 -31.78
N ASP A 186 8.21 -8.91 -31.45
CA ASP A 186 9.04 -9.81 -30.66
C ASP A 186 8.39 -10.00 -29.25
N PRO A 187 7.94 -11.21 -28.90
CA PRO A 187 7.22 -11.45 -27.66
C PRO A 187 8.08 -11.26 -26.43
N ASP A 188 9.39 -11.50 -26.52
CA ASP A 188 10.32 -11.35 -25.39
C ASP A 188 10.51 -9.88 -25.04
N ILE A 189 10.72 -9.03 -26.05
CA ILE A 189 10.86 -7.59 -25.87
C ILE A 189 9.55 -6.96 -25.37
N VAL A 190 8.42 -7.37 -25.93
CA VAL A 190 7.10 -6.84 -25.50
C VAL A 190 6.81 -7.23 -24.08
N LEU A 191 7.08 -8.49 -23.68
CA LEU A 191 6.85 -8.94 -22.31
C LEU A 191 7.80 -8.27 -21.31
N ALA A 192 9.09 -8.16 -21.65
CA ALA A 192 10.07 -7.44 -20.84
C ALA A 192 9.67 -5.97 -20.66
N GLY A 193 9.28 -5.30 -21.75
CA GLY A 193 8.78 -3.93 -21.72
C GLY A 193 7.55 -3.79 -20.82
N ALA A 194 6.58 -4.70 -20.93
CA ALA A 194 5.38 -4.71 -20.10
C ALA A 194 5.69 -4.87 -18.60
N VAL A 195 6.68 -5.68 -18.25
CA VAL A 195 7.09 -5.88 -16.85
C VAL A 195 7.85 -4.67 -16.31
N LEU A 196 8.69 -4.05 -17.15
CA LEU A 196 9.65 -3.02 -16.69
C LEU A 196 9.21 -1.58 -16.94
N HIS A 197 8.14 -1.30 -17.73
CA HIS A 197 7.78 0.05 -18.16
C HIS A 197 7.61 1.06 -17.00
N ASP A 198 7.12 0.60 -15.88
CA ASP A 198 6.81 1.39 -14.69
C ASP A 198 7.75 1.12 -13.51
N ILE A 199 8.84 0.37 -13.71
CA ILE A 199 9.73 -0.06 -12.62
C ILE A 199 10.33 1.13 -11.85
N GLY A 200 10.51 2.27 -12.50
CA GLY A 200 10.99 3.50 -11.87
C GLY A 200 10.08 4.05 -10.79
N LYS A 201 8.81 3.64 -10.73
CA LYS A 201 7.88 4.01 -9.65
C LYS A 201 8.33 3.51 -8.28
N LEU A 202 9.19 2.48 -8.24
CA LEU A 202 9.82 2.00 -7.00
C LEU A 202 10.83 2.99 -6.40
N GLN A 203 11.25 3.99 -7.19
CA GLN A 203 12.09 5.11 -6.76
C GLN A 203 11.33 6.44 -6.79
N GLU A 204 10.37 6.60 -7.70
CA GLU A 204 9.51 7.78 -7.80
C GLU A 204 8.67 7.98 -6.55
N LEU A 205 8.16 6.90 -5.99
CA LEU A 205 7.25 6.93 -4.84
C LEU A 205 7.96 6.45 -3.57
N ASN A 206 7.64 7.09 -2.45
CA ASN A 206 7.85 6.57 -1.11
C ASN A 206 6.55 5.94 -0.62
N TYR A 207 6.62 4.75 -0.05
CA TYR A 207 5.46 4.05 0.46
C TYR A 207 5.74 3.43 1.83
N ASP A 208 5.36 4.18 2.87
CA ASP A 208 5.35 3.77 4.27
C ASP A 208 3.90 3.88 4.78
N ASN A 209 3.00 3.02 4.24
CA ASN A 209 1.56 3.02 4.50
C ASN A 209 0.77 4.20 3.89
N ALA A 210 1.42 5.26 3.45
CA ALA A 210 0.86 6.33 2.63
C ALA A 210 1.81 6.62 1.46
N THR A 211 1.22 6.90 0.29
CA THR A 211 2.00 7.15 -0.93
C THR A 211 2.35 8.62 -1.04
N ALA A 212 3.64 8.93 -1.17
CA ALA A 212 4.16 10.27 -1.46
C ALA A 212 5.23 10.20 -2.56
N TYR A 213 5.48 11.32 -3.24
CA TYR A 213 6.62 11.40 -4.16
C TYR A 213 7.94 11.51 -3.39
N SER A 214 8.96 10.78 -3.84
CA SER A 214 10.33 11.03 -3.43
C SER A 214 10.82 12.35 -4.02
N ARG A 215 11.95 12.86 -3.54
CA ARG A 215 12.58 14.07 -4.12
C ARG A 215 12.96 13.83 -5.59
N GLU A 216 13.59 12.70 -5.86
CA GLU A 216 13.98 12.28 -7.22
C GLU A 216 12.75 12.05 -8.10
N GLY A 217 11.71 11.44 -7.56
CA GLY A 217 10.45 11.21 -8.24
C GLY A 217 9.75 12.50 -8.66
N TYR A 218 9.73 13.49 -7.77
CA TYR A 218 9.17 14.81 -8.10
C TYR A 218 9.94 15.54 -9.20
N MET A 219 11.28 15.40 -9.22
CA MET A 219 12.15 16.09 -10.18
C MET A 219 12.23 15.40 -11.54
N LEU A 220 12.25 14.07 -11.58
CA LEU A 220 12.55 13.28 -12.79
C LEU A 220 11.36 12.49 -13.30
N GLY A 221 10.48 12.01 -12.41
CA GLY A 221 9.45 11.05 -12.75
C GLY A 221 9.99 9.63 -12.96
N HIS A 222 9.07 8.66 -13.04
CA HIS A 222 9.43 7.23 -13.10
C HIS A 222 10.10 6.78 -14.41
N ILE A 223 9.85 7.45 -15.54
CA ILE A 223 10.43 7.01 -16.83
C ILE A 223 11.96 7.12 -16.81
N PRO A 224 12.59 8.28 -16.55
CA PRO A 224 14.05 8.38 -16.45
C PRO A 224 14.63 7.51 -15.33
N LEU A 225 13.95 7.42 -14.17
CA LEU A 225 14.39 6.56 -13.08
C LEU A 225 14.39 5.09 -13.49
N GLY A 226 13.35 4.63 -14.18
CA GLY A 226 13.26 3.28 -14.72
C GLY A 226 14.35 2.98 -15.76
N MET A 227 14.63 3.92 -16.67
CA MET A 227 15.71 3.79 -17.64
C MET A 227 17.08 3.61 -16.96
N VAL A 228 17.35 4.34 -15.89
CA VAL A 228 18.57 4.19 -15.09
C VAL A 228 18.63 2.80 -14.45
N MET A 229 17.55 2.35 -13.82
CA MET A 229 17.48 1.02 -13.20
C MET A 229 17.75 -0.10 -14.21
N VAL A 230 17.12 -0.04 -15.39
CA VAL A 230 17.30 -1.03 -16.45
C VAL A 230 18.73 -1.01 -16.99
N ARG A 231 19.29 0.16 -17.29
CA ARG A 231 20.67 0.33 -17.75
C ARG A 231 21.68 -0.25 -16.77
N ASP A 232 21.53 0.07 -15.48
CA ASP A 232 22.49 -0.36 -14.46
C ASP A 232 22.38 -1.87 -14.20
N ALA A 233 21.18 -2.43 -14.29
CA ALA A 233 20.99 -3.88 -14.22
C ALA A 233 21.60 -4.60 -15.43
N ALA A 234 21.44 -4.04 -16.66
CA ALA A 234 22.01 -4.60 -17.89
C ALA A 234 23.54 -4.64 -17.85
N ARG A 235 24.18 -3.58 -17.37
CA ARG A 235 25.66 -3.52 -17.21
C ARG A 235 26.23 -4.56 -16.27
N ALA A 236 25.41 -5.08 -15.38
CA ALA A 236 25.83 -6.08 -14.39
C ALA A 236 25.57 -7.53 -14.85
N ILE A 237 25.10 -7.72 -16.08
CA ILE A 237 24.92 -9.04 -16.71
C ILE A 237 26.18 -9.32 -17.52
N PRO A 238 26.91 -10.43 -17.27
CA PRO A 238 28.06 -10.82 -18.07
C PRO A 238 27.65 -11.05 -19.54
N GLU A 239 28.57 -10.72 -20.46
CA GLU A 239 28.43 -11.03 -21.89
C GLU A 239 28.42 -12.54 -22.16
#